data_f4b00741a4b1b41f9077bfafd769455c
#
_entry.id   f4b00741a4b1b41f9077bfafd769455c
#
_cell.length_a   1.000
_cell.length_b   1.000
_cell.length_c   1.000
_cell.angle_alpha   90.00
_cell.angle_beta   90.00
_cell.angle_gamma   90.00
#
_symmetry.space_group_name_H-M   'P 1'
#
loop_
_entity.id
_entity.type
_entity.pdbx_description
1 polymer ?
#
loop_
_entity_poly.entity_id
_entity_poly.type
_entity_poly.pdbx_seq_one_letter_code
_entity_poly.pdbx_strand_id
1 'polypeptide(L)'
;MPAATAPAAPAVVPPDTVVLTVGSVKMTAAQIDQIIDVLPEQARPMYRGAGRKQLADNLVKLLILSEEGRKRGLDQTPAFKTQTMFEMANVLAGLTYAELNKDIKVDDAALKAYYDEHKSEFEEARARHILIRMQGSPVPLKPGQKELTDAEALAKAQDLEKQIQGGADFAALAMKESDDTGSGANGGDLGTFRHGQMVGEFDQAAFALEPGKVSAPVKSQFGYHIIKLESKSAKSFEEMKPDIEKRLKPQMAQKALDDLEKKSNVVMDPTYFNTAKQ
;
A
#
# COMPACT_ATOMS: atom_id res chain seq x y z
N MET A 1 36.22 -34.22 31.15
CA MET A 1 35.02 -34.19 30.34
C MET A 1 35.46 -34.05 28.88
N PRO A 2 35.09 -34.96 27.97
CA PRO A 2 35.44 -34.80 26.55
C PRO A 2 34.62 -33.67 25.97
N ALA A 3 35.29 -32.80 25.23
CA ALA A 3 34.68 -31.67 24.52
C ALA A 3 33.72 -32.20 23.45
N ALA A 4 32.46 -31.69 23.47
CA ALA A 4 31.50 -31.97 22.42
C ALA A 4 32.01 -31.37 21.11
N THR A 5 32.31 -32.21 20.14
CA THR A 5 32.62 -31.82 18.78
C THR A 5 31.41 -31.15 18.17
N ALA A 6 31.55 -29.88 17.73
CA ALA A 6 30.56 -29.17 16.98
C ALA A 6 30.16 -29.99 15.73
N PRO A 7 28.88 -30.02 15.34
CA PRO A 7 28.47 -30.71 14.12
C PRO A 7 29.17 -30.12 12.91
N ALA A 8 29.80 -30.98 12.13
CA ALA A 8 30.48 -30.62 10.91
C ALA A 8 29.49 -29.89 9.97
N ALA A 9 29.92 -28.80 9.35
CA ALA A 9 29.15 -28.11 8.33
C ALA A 9 28.74 -29.13 7.22
N PRO A 10 27.52 -29.09 6.72
CA PRO A 10 27.07 -30.03 5.69
C PRO A 10 27.99 -29.95 4.47
N ALA A 11 28.47 -31.11 4.05
CA ALA A 11 29.33 -31.21 2.86
C ALA A 11 28.60 -30.61 1.65
N VAL A 12 29.30 -29.73 0.93
CA VAL A 12 28.77 -29.13 -0.30
C VAL A 12 28.69 -30.24 -1.34
N VAL A 13 27.44 -30.62 -1.69
CA VAL A 13 27.16 -31.62 -2.72
C VAL A 13 27.27 -30.95 -4.09
N PRO A 14 28.04 -31.47 -5.06
CA PRO A 14 28.10 -30.91 -6.41
C PRO A 14 26.71 -30.83 -7.07
N PRO A 15 26.40 -29.77 -7.84
CA PRO A 15 25.06 -29.54 -8.41
C PRO A 15 24.51 -30.69 -9.25
N ASP A 16 25.37 -31.37 -9.99
CA ASP A 16 25.02 -32.46 -10.90
C ASP A 16 24.91 -33.83 -10.22
N THR A 17 25.20 -33.90 -8.91
CA THR A 17 25.11 -35.15 -8.17
C THR A 17 23.65 -35.58 -8.05
N VAL A 18 23.34 -36.82 -8.44
CA VAL A 18 22.00 -37.42 -8.22
C VAL A 18 21.84 -37.66 -6.72
N VAL A 19 20.90 -36.96 -6.10
CA VAL A 19 20.62 -37.00 -4.64
C VAL A 19 19.30 -37.70 -4.31
N LEU A 20 18.43 -37.92 -5.31
CA LEU A 20 17.16 -38.65 -5.15
C LEU A 20 16.92 -39.52 -6.37
N THR A 21 16.52 -40.77 -6.16
CA THR A 21 16.09 -41.69 -7.21
C THR A 21 14.80 -42.36 -6.78
N VAL A 22 13.77 -42.29 -7.63
CA VAL A 22 12.45 -42.94 -7.40
C VAL A 22 12.03 -43.61 -8.72
N GLY A 23 12.07 -44.91 -8.77
CA GLY A 23 11.84 -45.65 -10.02
C GLY A 23 12.85 -45.26 -11.11
N SER A 24 12.34 -44.78 -12.22
CA SER A 24 13.15 -44.27 -13.34
C SER A 24 13.55 -42.79 -13.20
N VAL A 25 12.97 -42.07 -12.26
CA VAL A 25 13.19 -40.62 -12.07
C VAL A 25 14.43 -40.41 -11.21
N LYS A 26 15.38 -39.64 -11.70
CA LYS A 26 16.59 -39.22 -10.97
C LYS A 26 16.57 -37.72 -10.88
N MET A 27 16.84 -37.20 -9.67
CA MET A 27 16.90 -35.76 -9.41
C MET A 27 18.30 -35.40 -8.88
N THR A 28 18.89 -34.35 -9.46
CA THR A 28 20.17 -33.81 -9.01
C THR A 28 19.98 -32.81 -7.86
N ALA A 29 21.07 -32.49 -7.18
CA ALA A 29 21.10 -31.47 -6.15
C ALA A 29 20.59 -30.13 -6.68
N ALA A 30 21.02 -29.72 -7.89
CA ALA A 30 20.54 -28.50 -8.55
C ALA A 30 19.03 -28.51 -8.77
N GLN A 31 18.44 -29.63 -9.21
CA GLN A 31 17.00 -29.74 -9.40
C GLN A 31 16.21 -29.63 -8.09
N ILE A 32 16.72 -30.20 -7.01
CA ILE A 32 16.11 -30.03 -5.69
C ILE A 32 16.18 -28.57 -5.21
N ASP A 33 17.34 -27.91 -5.43
CA ASP A 33 17.49 -26.50 -5.07
C ASP A 33 16.57 -25.59 -5.91
N GLN A 34 16.40 -25.87 -7.20
CA GLN A 34 15.42 -25.18 -8.06
C GLN A 34 13.97 -25.36 -7.56
N ILE A 35 13.61 -26.57 -7.08
CA ILE A 35 12.28 -26.77 -6.47
C ILE A 35 12.13 -25.89 -5.22
N ILE A 36 13.17 -25.79 -4.39
CA ILE A 36 13.13 -24.91 -3.22
C ILE A 36 12.98 -23.44 -3.65
N ASP A 37 13.65 -23.02 -4.74
CA ASP A 37 13.61 -21.64 -5.23
C ASP A 37 12.24 -21.19 -5.76
N VAL A 38 11.40 -22.11 -6.20
CA VAL A 38 10.03 -21.79 -6.61
C VAL A 38 9.02 -21.83 -5.46
N LEU A 39 9.41 -22.28 -4.27
CA LEU A 39 8.55 -22.22 -3.08
C LEU A 39 8.41 -20.77 -2.58
N PRO A 40 7.34 -20.48 -1.80
CA PRO A 40 7.20 -19.19 -1.12
C PRO A 40 8.46 -18.82 -0.34
N GLU A 41 8.87 -17.56 -0.40
CA GLU A 41 10.15 -17.08 0.17
C GLU A 41 10.33 -17.45 1.64
N GLN A 42 9.26 -17.37 2.43
CA GLN A 42 9.27 -17.70 3.86
C GLN A 42 9.56 -19.19 4.13
N ALA A 43 9.25 -20.08 3.18
CA ALA A 43 9.46 -21.53 3.32
C ALA A 43 10.87 -21.98 2.92
N ARG A 44 11.55 -21.23 2.04
CA ARG A 44 12.86 -21.61 1.47
C ARG A 44 13.94 -21.90 2.53
N PRO A 45 14.13 -21.05 3.59
CA PRO A 45 15.16 -21.31 4.61
C PRO A 45 14.95 -22.64 5.33
N MET A 46 13.70 -23.02 5.62
CA MET A 46 13.39 -24.28 6.28
C MET A 46 13.85 -25.46 5.42
N TYR A 47 13.53 -25.46 4.11
CA TYR A 47 13.86 -26.58 3.22
C TYR A 47 15.32 -26.60 2.77
N ARG A 48 16.04 -25.48 2.82
CA ARG A 48 17.48 -25.44 2.68
C ARG A 48 18.24 -25.96 3.90
N GLY A 49 17.58 -25.96 5.08
CA GLY A 49 18.10 -26.42 6.37
C GLY A 49 17.52 -27.76 6.84
N ALA A 50 17.01 -27.76 8.05
CA ALA A 50 16.52 -28.95 8.76
C ALA A 50 15.34 -29.67 8.05
N GLY A 51 14.54 -28.94 7.28
CA GLY A 51 13.41 -29.48 6.52
C GLY A 51 13.77 -30.18 5.21
N ARG A 52 15.06 -30.24 4.81
CA ARG A 52 15.49 -30.87 3.54
C ARG A 52 15.07 -32.32 3.43
N LYS A 53 15.19 -33.08 4.53
CA LYS A 53 14.71 -34.48 4.57
C LYS A 53 13.21 -34.58 4.36
N GLN A 54 12.43 -33.74 4.99
CA GLN A 54 10.99 -33.70 4.83
C GLN A 54 10.57 -33.37 3.39
N LEU A 55 11.28 -32.46 2.72
CA LEU A 55 11.08 -32.18 1.29
C LEU A 55 11.33 -33.42 0.45
N ALA A 56 12.44 -34.12 0.70
CA ALA A 56 12.77 -35.37 -0.01
C ALA A 56 11.67 -36.44 0.20
N ASP A 57 11.21 -36.65 1.43
CA ASP A 57 10.13 -37.61 1.74
C ASP A 57 8.82 -37.24 1.01
N ASN A 58 8.49 -35.97 0.90
CA ASN A 58 7.33 -35.48 0.16
C ASN A 58 7.49 -35.70 -1.36
N LEU A 59 8.69 -35.41 -1.91
CA LEU A 59 8.99 -35.64 -3.32
C LEU A 59 8.92 -37.13 -3.68
N VAL A 60 9.42 -38.01 -2.80
CA VAL A 60 9.30 -39.47 -3.03
C VAL A 60 7.84 -39.88 -3.17
N LYS A 61 6.98 -39.46 -2.25
CA LYS A 61 5.53 -39.78 -2.30
C LYS A 61 4.88 -39.22 -3.58
N LEU A 62 5.19 -37.97 -3.91
CA LEU A 62 4.70 -37.31 -5.13
C LEU A 62 5.07 -38.11 -6.39
N LEU A 63 6.35 -38.48 -6.52
CA LEU A 63 6.85 -39.18 -7.69
C LEU A 63 6.26 -40.61 -7.81
N ILE A 64 6.14 -41.35 -6.68
CA ILE A 64 5.49 -42.66 -6.65
C ILE A 64 4.04 -42.57 -7.11
N LEU A 65 3.26 -41.63 -6.58
CA LEU A 65 1.86 -41.43 -6.96
C LEU A 65 1.73 -40.98 -8.42
N SER A 66 2.63 -40.12 -8.88
CA SER A 66 2.66 -39.68 -10.28
C SER A 66 2.93 -40.86 -11.26
N GLU A 67 3.89 -41.70 -10.90
CA GLU A 67 4.18 -42.91 -11.73
C GLU A 67 3.00 -43.88 -11.75
N GLU A 68 2.38 -44.13 -10.60
CA GLU A 68 1.20 -44.97 -10.53
C GLU A 68 0.01 -44.38 -11.29
N GLY A 69 -0.17 -43.06 -11.24
CA GLY A 69 -1.18 -42.35 -12.02
C GLY A 69 -0.99 -42.54 -13.53
N ARG A 70 0.25 -42.47 -14.03
CA ARG A 70 0.57 -42.76 -15.44
C ARG A 70 0.27 -44.22 -15.82
N LYS A 71 0.63 -45.17 -14.95
CA LYS A 71 0.30 -46.60 -15.19
C LYS A 71 -1.22 -46.85 -15.32
N ARG A 72 -2.01 -46.05 -14.60
CA ARG A 72 -3.49 -46.08 -14.67
C ARG A 72 -4.07 -45.23 -15.79
N GLY A 73 -3.24 -44.57 -16.60
CA GLY A 73 -3.69 -43.71 -17.71
C GLY A 73 -4.38 -42.42 -17.26
N LEU A 74 -4.23 -42.00 -16.00
CA LEU A 74 -4.88 -40.81 -15.49
C LEU A 74 -4.37 -39.51 -16.18
N ASP A 75 -3.13 -39.51 -16.65
CA ASP A 75 -2.52 -38.44 -17.45
C ASP A 75 -3.14 -38.30 -18.85
N GLN A 76 -3.89 -39.29 -19.32
CA GLN A 76 -4.59 -39.25 -20.61
C GLN A 76 -6.04 -38.76 -20.49
N THR A 77 -6.55 -38.63 -19.27
CA THR A 77 -7.94 -38.17 -19.04
C THR A 77 -8.14 -36.73 -19.50
N PRO A 78 -9.35 -36.37 -20.00
CA PRO A 78 -9.68 -34.99 -20.36
C PRO A 78 -9.49 -34.02 -19.17
N ALA A 79 -9.89 -34.44 -17.97
CA ALA A 79 -9.74 -33.64 -16.75
C ALA A 79 -8.28 -33.28 -16.46
N PHE A 80 -7.37 -34.27 -16.50
CA PHE A 80 -5.94 -34.05 -16.31
C PHE A 80 -5.36 -33.09 -17.35
N LYS A 81 -5.66 -33.34 -18.62
CA LYS A 81 -5.17 -32.52 -19.76
C LYS A 81 -5.63 -31.06 -19.62
N THR A 82 -6.91 -30.84 -19.28
CA THR A 82 -7.45 -29.49 -19.09
C THR A 82 -6.80 -28.78 -17.89
N GLN A 83 -6.70 -29.47 -16.76
CA GLN A 83 -6.06 -28.91 -15.56
C GLN A 83 -4.60 -28.56 -15.80
N THR A 84 -3.83 -29.47 -16.38
CA THR A 84 -2.40 -29.24 -16.68
C THR A 84 -2.19 -28.08 -17.64
N MET A 85 -3.03 -28.00 -18.70
CA MET A 85 -3.00 -26.88 -19.64
C MET A 85 -3.22 -25.54 -18.92
N PHE A 86 -4.23 -25.47 -18.04
CA PHE A 86 -4.56 -24.25 -17.31
C PHE A 86 -3.46 -23.86 -16.32
N GLU A 87 -2.92 -24.82 -15.56
CA GLU A 87 -1.84 -24.56 -14.62
C GLU A 87 -0.56 -24.11 -15.30
N MET A 88 -0.22 -24.74 -16.45
CA MET A 88 0.94 -24.34 -17.26
C MET A 88 0.77 -22.90 -17.79
N ALA A 89 -0.44 -22.57 -18.28
CA ALA A 89 -0.76 -21.21 -18.73
C ALA A 89 -0.63 -20.21 -17.60
N ASN A 90 -1.12 -20.52 -16.40
CA ASN A 90 -0.99 -19.67 -15.22
C ASN A 90 0.47 -19.42 -14.81
N VAL A 91 1.29 -20.48 -14.78
CA VAL A 91 2.72 -20.37 -14.47
C VAL A 91 3.42 -19.47 -15.49
N LEU A 92 3.19 -19.73 -16.79
CA LEU A 92 3.80 -18.95 -17.88
C LEU A 92 3.34 -17.48 -17.83
N ALA A 93 2.05 -17.23 -17.62
CA ALA A 93 1.50 -15.88 -17.48
C ALA A 93 2.15 -15.14 -16.30
N GLY A 94 2.29 -15.79 -15.14
CA GLY A 94 2.97 -15.21 -13.98
C GLY A 94 4.43 -14.85 -14.24
N LEU A 95 5.18 -15.74 -14.90
CA LEU A 95 6.57 -15.48 -15.29
C LEU A 95 6.68 -14.34 -16.30
N THR A 96 5.80 -14.31 -17.30
CA THR A 96 5.76 -13.26 -18.33
C THR A 96 5.42 -11.91 -17.69
N TYR A 97 4.43 -11.88 -16.79
CA TYR A 97 4.08 -10.64 -16.08
C TYR A 97 5.22 -10.13 -15.20
N ALA A 98 5.92 -11.03 -14.51
CA ALA A 98 7.10 -10.66 -13.72
C ALA A 98 8.23 -10.09 -14.60
N GLU A 99 8.46 -10.67 -15.78
CA GLU A 99 9.48 -10.20 -16.73
C GLU A 99 9.10 -8.83 -17.32
N LEU A 100 7.84 -8.67 -17.76
CA LEU A 100 7.33 -7.37 -18.22
C LEU A 100 7.52 -6.28 -17.16
N ASN A 101 7.26 -6.60 -15.88
CA ASN A 101 7.46 -5.64 -14.79
C ASN A 101 8.93 -5.25 -14.56
N LYS A 102 9.89 -6.15 -14.81
CA LYS A 102 11.32 -5.82 -14.74
C LYS A 102 11.74 -4.86 -15.85
N ASP A 103 11.22 -5.09 -17.05
CA ASP A 103 11.57 -4.31 -18.24
C ASP A 103 10.95 -2.91 -18.25
N ILE A 104 9.88 -2.72 -17.45
CA ILE A 104 9.24 -1.41 -17.32
C ILE A 104 10.19 -0.44 -16.61
N LYS A 105 10.68 0.52 -17.38
CA LYS A 105 11.39 1.69 -16.91
C LYS A 105 10.47 2.90 -17.04
N VAL A 106 10.21 3.55 -15.93
CA VAL A 106 9.53 4.85 -15.95
C VAL A 106 10.59 5.90 -16.26
N ASP A 107 10.52 6.53 -17.41
CA ASP A 107 11.48 7.56 -17.76
C ASP A 107 11.27 8.86 -16.96
N ASP A 108 12.32 9.66 -16.85
CA ASP A 108 12.29 10.89 -16.06
C ASP A 108 11.26 11.89 -16.59
N ALA A 109 10.94 11.86 -17.87
CA ALA A 109 9.93 12.74 -18.47
C ALA A 109 8.52 12.36 -17.98
N ALA A 110 8.19 11.07 -17.91
CA ALA A 110 6.92 10.58 -17.37
C ALA A 110 6.79 10.85 -15.86
N LEU A 111 7.89 10.65 -15.11
CA LEU A 111 7.94 10.97 -13.68
C LEU A 111 7.71 12.46 -13.44
N LYS A 112 8.37 13.31 -14.22
CA LYS A 112 8.24 14.77 -14.11
C LYS A 112 6.86 15.25 -14.53
N ALA A 113 6.28 14.70 -15.60
CA ALA A 113 4.92 15.01 -16.04
C ALA A 113 3.90 14.68 -14.95
N TYR A 114 4.02 13.49 -14.35
CA TYR A 114 3.17 13.09 -13.23
C TYR A 114 3.31 14.04 -12.03
N TYR A 115 4.54 14.38 -11.66
CA TYR A 115 4.78 15.32 -10.56
C TYR A 115 4.13 16.68 -10.84
N ASP A 116 4.29 17.22 -12.04
CA ASP A 116 3.76 18.56 -12.39
C ASP A 116 2.22 18.57 -12.44
N GLU A 117 1.60 17.47 -12.92
CA GLU A 117 0.14 17.31 -12.94
C GLU A 117 -0.45 17.15 -11.53
N HIS A 118 0.28 16.47 -10.62
CA HIS A 118 -0.18 16.13 -9.27
C HIS A 118 0.52 16.93 -8.18
N LYS A 119 1.09 18.08 -8.51
CA LYS A 119 1.93 18.86 -7.59
C LYS A 119 1.23 19.20 -6.26
N SER A 120 -0.06 19.48 -6.31
CA SER A 120 -0.86 19.74 -5.12
C SER A 120 -0.92 18.55 -4.15
N GLU A 121 -0.86 17.31 -4.63
CA GLU A 121 -0.84 16.13 -3.76
C GLU A 121 0.44 16.02 -2.93
N PHE A 122 1.50 16.71 -3.34
CA PHE A 122 2.81 16.73 -2.69
C PHE A 122 3.00 17.94 -1.78
N GLU A 123 1.97 18.79 -1.65
CA GLU A 123 2.00 19.91 -0.72
C GLU A 123 1.83 19.42 0.72
N GLU A 124 2.60 20.04 1.59
CA GLU A 124 2.53 19.89 3.04
C GLU A 124 2.26 21.24 3.66
N ALA A 125 1.30 21.29 4.58
CA ALA A 125 0.98 22.48 5.34
C ALA A 125 1.24 22.25 6.82
N ARG A 126 1.73 23.26 7.53
CA ARG A 126 1.72 23.32 8.98
C ARG A 126 0.79 24.43 9.41
N ALA A 127 -0.17 24.09 10.25
CA ALA A 127 -1.16 25.05 10.71
C ALA A 127 -1.46 24.92 12.19
N ARG A 128 -2.00 26.00 12.72
CA ARG A 128 -2.69 26.02 14.02
C ARG A 128 -4.17 26.20 13.79
N HIS A 129 -5.00 25.70 14.70
CA HIS A 129 -6.40 26.01 14.68
C HIS A 129 -7.00 26.27 16.07
N ILE A 130 -8.15 26.95 16.06
CA ILE A 130 -9.05 27.07 17.19
C ILE A 130 -10.37 26.45 16.75
N LEU A 131 -10.86 25.47 17.48
CA LEU A 131 -12.17 24.86 17.24
C LEU A 131 -13.17 25.43 18.23
N ILE A 132 -14.29 25.91 17.73
CA ILE A 132 -15.48 26.27 18.52
C ILE A 132 -16.57 25.26 18.16
N ARG A 133 -16.83 24.32 19.07
CA ARG A 133 -17.86 23.31 18.86
C ARG A 133 -19.27 23.94 18.84
N MET A 134 -20.18 23.28 18.19
CA MET A 134 -21.60 23.65 18.12
C MET A 134 -22.46 22.47 18.54
N GLN A 135 -23.75 22.69 18.72
CA GLN A 135 -24.73 21.64 18.99
C GLN A 135 -24.68 20.57 17.90
N GLY A 136 -24.66 19.29 18.35
CA GLY A 136 -24.52 18.13 17.45
C GLY A 136 -23.06 17.78 17.07
N SER A 137 -22.07 18.53 17.53
CA SER A 137 -20.66 18.20 17.33
C SER A 137 -20.30 16.87 18.03
N PRO A 138 -19.50 15.99 17.40
CA PRO A 138 -18.97 14.79 18.05
C PRO A 138 -17.90 15.08 19.10
N VAL A 139 -17.40 16.32 19.19
CA VAL A 139 -16.41 16.73 20.20
C VAL A 139 -17.11 16.86 21.56
N PRO A 140 -16.59 16.21 22.64
CA PRO A 140 -17.18 16.29 23.95
C PRO A 140 -17.20 17.72 24.50
N LEU A 141 -18.25 18.07 25.26
CA LEU A 141 -18.30 19.31 26.03
C LEU A 141 -17.26 19.27 27.16
N LYS A 142 -16.56 20.38 27.37
CA LYS A 142 -15.72 20.55 28.55
C LYS A 142 -16.60 20.67 29.80
N PRO A 143 -16.12 20.24 30.99
CA PRO A 143 -16.86 20.38 32.22
C PRO A 143 -17.31 21.84 32.48
N GLY A 144 -18.62 22.03 32.67
CA GLY A 144 -19.20 23.36 32.93
C GLY A 144 -19.40 24.25 31.69
N GLN A 145 -19.05 23.75 30.48
CA GLN A 145 -19.24 24.51 29.26
C GLN A 145 -20.71 24.42 28.78
N LYS A 146 -21.26 25.58 28.37
CA LYS A 146 -22.57 25.68 27.74
C LYS A 146 -22.46 25.18 26.31
N GLU A 147 -23.43 24.36 25.89
CA GLU A 147 -23.56 24.00 24.48
C GLU A 147 -24.03 25.21 23.66
N LEU A 148 -23.30 25.53 22.59
CA LEU A 148 -23.59 26.66 21.73
C LEU A 148 -24.46 26.21 20.55
N THR A 149 -25.45 26.99 20.19
CA THR A 149 -26.14 26.87 18.92
C THR A 149 -25.18 27.19 17.77
N ASP A 150 -25.56 26.83 16.54
CA ASP A 150 -24.77 27.14 15.34
C ASP A 150 -24.45 28.64 15.23
N ALA A 151 -25.46 29.51 15.47
CA ALA A 151 -25.28 30.96 15.42
C ALA A 151 -24.38 31.49 16.52
N GLU A 152 -24.49 30.97 17.76
CA GLU A 152 -23.63 31.38 18.89
C GLU A 152 -22.17 30.92 18.66
N ALA A 153 -21.96 29.71 18.10
CA ALA A 153 -20.62 29.20 17.78
C ALA A 153 -19.97 30.04 16.67
N LEU A 154 -20.71 30.36 15.62
CA LEU A 154 -20.23 31.25 14.55
C LEU A 154 -19.87 32.63 15.10
N ALA A 155 -20.74 33.24 15.91
CA ALA A 155 -20.48 34.57 16.50
C ALA A 155 -19.22 34.55 17.36
N LYS A 156 -19.04 33.50 18.18
CA LYS A 156 -17.83 33.34 19.00
C LYS A 156 -16.57 33.17 18.12
N ALA A 157 -16.64 32.38 17.06
CA ALA A 157 -15.53 32.20 16.13
C ALA A 157 -15.15 33.51 15.40
N GLN A 158 -16.16 34.30 14.97
CA GLN A 158 -15.94 35.61 14.35
C GLN A 158 -15.32 36.63 15.35
N ASP A 159 -15.72 36.58 16.60
CA ASP A 159 -15.12 37.45 17.62
C ASP A 159 -13.65 37.10 17.85
N LEU A 160 -13.30 35.81 17.94
CA LEU A 160 -11.92 35.36 18.05
C LEU A 160 -11.09 35.71 16.82
N GLU A 161 -11.64 35.55 15.60
CA GLU A 161 -11.00 36.01 14.38
C GLU A 161 -10.64 37.49 14.44
N LYS A 162 -11.59 38.35 14.85
CA LYS A 162 -11.36 39.80 15.02
C LYS A 162 -10.27 40.11 16.04
N GLN A 163 -10.25 39.40 17.18
CA GLN A 163 -9.20 39.55 18.17
C GLN A 163 -7.83 39.21 17.59
N ILE A 164 -7.72 38.12 16.84
CA ILE A 164 -6.47 37.69 16.17
C ILE A 164 -6.05 38.73 15.12
N GLN A 165 -6.97 39.23 14.32
CA GLN A 165 -6.70 40.31 13.36
C GLN A 165 -6.26 41.60 14.04
N GLY A 166 -6.76 41.85 15.27
CA GLY A 166 -6.35 42.95 16.13
C GLY A 166 -4.99 42.75 16.83
N GLY A 167 -4.31 41.64 16.59
CA GLY A 167 -2.97 41.34 17.10
C GLY A 167 -2.95 40.46 18.36
N ALA A 168 -4.07 39.87 18.77
CA ALA A 168 -4.07 38.92 19.89
C ALA A 168 -3.25 37.67 19.52
N ASP A 169 -2.57 37.09 20.51
CA ASP A 169 -1.77 35.89 20.33
C ASP A 169 -2.65 34.67 20.05
N PHE A 170 -2.48 34.07 18.89
CA PHE A 170 -3.26 32.93 18.43
C PHE A 170 -3.13 31.73 19.36
N ALA A 171 -1.91 31.44 19.83
CA ALA A 171 -1.67 30.28 20.67
C ALA A 171 -2.30 30.43 22.04
N ALA A 172 -2.24 31.65 22.64
CA ALA A 172 -2.90 31.95 23.89
C ALA A 172 -4.44 31.82 23.78
N LEU A 173 -5.03 32.29 22.68
CA LEU A 173 -6.47 32.14 22.42
C LEU A 173 -6.85 30.66 22.18
N ALA A 174 -6.02 29.91 21.47
CA ALA A 174 -6.24 28.46 21.26
C ALA A 174 -6.25 27.69 22.59
N MET A 175 -5.27 27.96 23.47
CA MET A 175 -5.19 27.33 24.79
C MET A 175 -6.41 27.64 25.66
N LYS A 176 -6.93 28.85 25.55
CA LYS A 176 -8.06 29.33 26.39
C LYS A 176 -9.42 28.87 25.81
N GLU A 177 -9.62 29.02 24.52
CA GLU A 177 -10.95 29.00 23.91
C GLU A 177 -11.21 27.78 23.04
N SER A 178 -10.17 27.07 22.56
CA SER A 178 -10.35 25.95 21.64
C SER A 178 -11.02 24.75 22.30
N ASP A 179 -12.04 24.20 21.65
CA ASP A 179 -12.74 22.98 22.08
C ASP A 179 -12.01 21.71 21.63
N ASP A 180 -11.02 21.80 20.74
CA ASP A 180 -10.09 20.72 20.48
C ASP A 180 -9.06 20.63 21.63
N THR A 181 -9.29 19.68 22.54
CA THR A 181 -8.41 19.48 23.69
C THR A 181 -7.05 18.88 23.31
N GLY A 182 -6.96 18.23 22.12
CA GLY A 182 -5.73 17.62 21.64
C GLY A 182 -4.68 18.67 21.24
N SER A 183 -5.05 19.57 20.34
CA SER A 183 -4.14 20.63 19.87
C SER A 183 -4.23 21.91 20.71
N GLY A 184 -5.39 22.18 21.31
CA GLY A 184 -5.64 23.42 22.08
C GLY A 184 -4.63 23.64 23.18
N ALA A 185 -4.29 22.62 23.98
CA ALA A 185 -3.27 22.72 25.02
C ALA A 185 -1.86 23.10 24.49
N ASN A 186 -1.63 22.86 23.20
CA ASN A 186 -0.38 23.15 22.48
C ASN A 186 -0.49 24.40 21.59
N GLY A 187 -1.41 25.33 21.95
CA GLY A 187 -1.65 26.55 21.18
C GLY A 187 -2.27 26.29 19.80
N GLY A 188 -3.03 25.21 19.67
CA GLY A 188 -3.72 24.82 18.44
C GLY A 188 -2.83 24.17 17.38
N ASP A 189 -1.56 23.84 17.68
CA ASP A 189 -0.61 23.29 16.70
C ASP A 189 -1.02 21.88 16.25
N LEU A 190 -1.28 21.72 14.95
CA LEU A 190 -1.64 20.46 14.30
C LEU A 190 -0.44 19.72 13.71
N GLY A 191 0.75 20.32 13.77
CA GLY A 191 1.92 19.81 13.07
C GLY A 191 1.80 19.95 11.56
N THR A 192 2.59 19.15 10.85
CA THR A 192 2.57 19.10 9.38
C THR A 192 1.59 18.03 8.89
N PHE A 193 0.79 18.38 7.90
CA PHE A 193 -0.18 17.51 7.28
C PHE A 193 -0.23 17.71 5.77
N ARG A 194 -0.78 16.72 5.05
CA ARG A 194 -0.98 16.73 3.59
C ARG A 194 -2.46 16.82 3.26
N HIS A 195 -2.76 17.10 2.00
CA HIS A 195 -4.12 17.02 1.48
C HIS A 195 -4.80 15.68 1.81
N GLY A 196 -6.06 15.75 2.25
CA GLY A 196 -6.88 14.60 2.60
C GLY A 196 -6.63 14.03 4.02
N GLN A 197 -5.72 14.59 4.79
CA GLN A 197 -5.50 14.17 6.19
C GLN A 197 -6.44 14.88 7.17
N MET A 198 -7.00 16.01 6.77
CA MET A 198 -7.98 16.78 7.53
C MET A 198 -9.37 16.66 6.89
N VAL A 199 -10.44 17.07 7.60
CA VAL A 199 -11.78 17.14 7.01
C VAL A 199 -11.80 18.12 5.84
N GLY A 200 -12.61 17.81 4.83
CA GLY A 200 -12.54 18.45 3.52
C GLY A 200 -12.62 19.97 3.56
N GLU A 201 -13.52 20.53 4.37
CA GLU A 201 -13.68 21.98 4.50
C GLU A 201 -12.46 22.65 5.14
N PHE A 202 -11.86 21.99 6.13
CA PHE A 202 -10.63 22.45 6.78
C PHE A 202 -9.46 22.38 5.80
N ASP A 203 -9.33 21.24 5.10
CA ASP A 203 -8.26 20.99 4.12
C ASP A 203 -8.25 22.08 3.04
N GLN A 204 -9.41 22.31 2.41
CA GLN A 204 -9.53 23.34 1.39
C GLN A 204 -9.16 24.73 1.90
N ALA A 205 -9.63 25.08 3.09
CA ALA A 205 -9.35 26.39 3.67
C ALA A 205 -7.86 26.56 4.03
N ALA A 206 -7.26 25.54 4.67
CA ALA A 206 -5.85 25.58 5.08
C ALA A 206 -4.90 25.74 3.90
N PHE A 207 -5.12 24.95 2.82
CA PHE A 207 -4.26 25.01 1.63
C PHE A 207 -4.51 26.23 0.73
N ALA A 208 -5.67 26.89 0.86
CA ALA A 208 -5.96 28.15 0.18
C ALA A 208 -5.26 29.36 0.84
N LEU A 209 -4.85 29.25 2.11
CA LEU A 209 -4.17 30.32 2.82
C LEU A 209 -2.74 30.53 2.32
N GLU A 210 -2.27 31.75 2.48
CA GLU A 210 -0.85 32.08 2.44
C GLU A 210 -0.22 31.90 3.82
N PRO A 211 1.07 31.52 3.92
CA PRO A 211 1.78 31.43 5.19
C PRO A 211 1.64 32.73 6.01
N GLY A 212 1.35 32.57 7.31
CA GLY A 212 1.12 33.64 8.25
C GLY A 212 -0.32 34.19 8.26
N LYS A 213 -1.19 33.79 7.33
CA LYS A 213 -2.58 34.26 7.28
C LYS A 213 -3.52 33.39 8.11
N VAL A 214 -4.63 34.02 8.52
CA VAL A 214 -5.71 33.41 9.30
C VAL A 214 -6.96 33.34 8.43
N SER A 215 -7.69 32.22 8.49
CA SER A 215 -8.94 32.06 7.77
C SER A 215 -10.10 32.81 8.44
N ALA A 216 -11.16 33.12 7.68
CA ALA A 216 -12.48 33.29 8.27
C ALA A 216 -12.93 31.97 8.95
N PRO A 217 -13.97 31.99 9.82
CA PRO A 217 -14.49 30.78 10.44
C PRO A 217 -14.93 29.75 9.39
N VAL A 218 -14.34 28.56 9.43
CA VAL A 218 -14.61 27.42 8.51
C VAL A 218 -15.50 26.42 9.22
N LYS A 219 -16.69 26.17 8.69
CA LYS A 219 -17.64 25.23 9.25
C LYS A 219 -17.29 23.80 8.85
N SER A 220 -17.31 22.88 9.82
CA SER A 220 -17.26 21.43 9.60
C SER A 220 -18.26 20.70 10.52
N GLN A 221 -18.29 19.37 10.46
CA GLN A 221 -19.07 18.56 11.41
C GLN A 221 -18.66 18.74 12.89
N PHE A 222 -17.45 19.22 13.15
CA PHE A 222 -16.93 19.44 14.51
C PHE A 222 -17.31 20.81 15.08
N GLY A 223 -17.68 21.77 14.25
CA GLY A 223 -17.93 23.14 14.61
C GLY A 223 -17.26 24.13 13.66
N TYR A 224 -16.92 25.31 14.19
CA TYR A 224 -16.21 26.35 13.44
C TYR A 224 -14.72 26.35 13.77
N HIS A 225 -13.89 26.27 12.75
CA HIS A 225 -12.43 26.33 12.83
C HIS A 225 -11.95 27.72 12.43
N ILE A 226 -11.05 28.30 13.20
CA ILE A 226 -10.19 29.42 12.78
C ILE A 226 -8.83 28.83 12.55
N ILE A 227 -8.31 28.95 11.33
CA ILE A 227 -7.08 28.29 10.87
C ILE A 227 -6.02 29.34 10.62
N LYS A 228 -4.84 29.17 11.21
CA LYS A 228 -3.65 29.95 10.89
C LYS A 228 -2.64 29.07 10.20
N LEU A 229 -2.31 29.39 8.94
CA LEU A 229 -1.27 28.69 8.23
C LEU A 229 0.11 29.19 8.68
N GLU A 230 0.95 28.31 9.22
CA GLU A 230 2.30 28.63 9.64
C GLU A 230 3.29 28.52 8.47
N SER A 231 3.20 27.44 7.72
CA SER A 231 4.02 27.24 6.52
C SER A 231 3.32 26.32 5.51
N LYS A 232 3.66 26.47 4.25
CA LYS A 232 3.27 25.59 3.15
C LYS A 232 4.48 25.34 2.27
N SER A 233 4.74 24.09 1.97
CA SER A 233 5.81 23.67 1.06
C SER A 233 5.33 22.48 0.22
N ALA A 234 5.88 22.33 -0.97
CA ALA A 234 5.71 21.11 -1.74
C ALA A 234 7.03 20.34 -1.68
N LYS A 235 6.94 19.01 -1.52
CA LYS A 235 8.11 18.17 -1.69
C LYS A 235 8.64 18.31 -3.10
N SER A 236 9.95 18.36 -3.24
CA SER A 236 10.60 18.49 -4.55
C SER A 236 10.36 17.24 -5.41
N PHE A 237 10.51 17.41 -6.73
CA PHE A 237 10.46 16.29 -7.67
C PHE A 237 11.44 15.17 -7.29
N GLU A 238 12.67 15.52 -6.92
CA GLU A 238 13.70 14.53 -6.55
C GLU A 238 13.32 13.71 -5.31
N GLU A 239 12.69 14.35 -4.33
CA GLU A 239 12.20 13.65 -3.13
C GLU A 239 11.03 12.72 -3.45
N MET A 240 10.16 13.10 -4.38
CA MET A 240 8.97 12.33 -4.74
C MET A 240 9.20 11.30 -5.83
N LYS A 241 10.31 11.39 -6.57
CA LYS A 241 10.65 10.52 -7.69
C LYS A 241 10.50 9.02 -7.38
N PRO A 242 11.01 8.48 -6.25
CA PRO A 242 10.84 7.06 -5.91
C PRO A 242 9.38 6.66 -5.67
N ASP A 243 8.60 7.55 -5.03
CA ASP A 243 7.19 7.28 -4.74
C ASP A 243 6.33 7.36 -6.01
N ILE A 244 6.64 8.28 -6.90
CA ILE A 244 5.98 8.41 -8.21
C ILE A 244 6.29 7.20 -9.09
N GLU A 245 7.55 6.76 -9.15
CA GLU A 245 7.93 5.56 -9.89
C GLU A 245 7.16 4.33 -9.40
N LYS A 246 7.04 4.17 -8.08
CA LYS A 246 6.30 3.09 -7.45
C LYS A 246 4.79 3.11 -7.79
N ARG A 247 4.22 4.31 -8.02
CA ARG A 247 2.82 4.48 -8.45
C ARG A 247 2.64 4.24 -9.94
N LEU A 248 3.55 4.73 -10.78
CA LEU A 248 3.44 4.64 -12.24
C LEU A 248 3.77 3.25 -12.79
N LYS A 249 4.71 2.55 -12.18
CA LYS A 249 5.16 1.23 -12.63
C LYS A 249 4.02 0.21 -12.81
N PRO A 250 3.09 0.04 -11.84
CA PRO A 250 1.93 -0.84 -12.02
C PRO A 250 0.97 -0.37 -13.13
N GLN A 251 0.81 0.95 -13.30
CA GLN A 251 -0.06 1.49 -14.36
C GLN A 251 0.52 1.20 -15.75
N MET A 252 1.84 1.34 -15.90
CA MET A 252 2.53 0.99 -17.14
C MET A 252 2.47 -0.51 -17.42
N ALA A 253 2.56 -1.36 -16.37
CA ALA A 253 2.39 -2.80 -16.50
C ALA A 253 0.98 -3.16 -16.99
N GLN A 254 -0.03 -2.53 -16.41
CA GLN A 254 -1.41 -2.73 -16.86
C GLN A 254 -1.59 -2.27 -18.31
N LYS A 255 -1.06 -1.11 -18.68
CA LYS A 255 -1.10 -0.64 -20.07
C LYS A 255 -0.41 -1.60 -21.05
N ALA A 256 0.74 -2.16 -20.66
CA ALA A 256 1.42 -3.16 -21.49
C ALA A 256 0.56 -4.42 -21.70
N LEU A 257 -0.16 -4.85 -20.66
CA LEU A 257 -1.12 -5.96 -20.73
C LEU A 257 -2.31 -5.61 -21.64
N ASP A 258 -2.90 -4.44 -21.49
CA ASP A 258 -4.01 -3.95 -22.32
C ASP A 258 -3.59 -3.87 -23.82
N ASP A 259 -2.35 -3.48 -24.07
CA ASP A 259 -1.80 -3.41 -25.44
C ASP A 259 -1.54 -4.80 -26.03
N LEU A 260 -1.19 -5.80 -25.21
CA LEU A 260 -1.13 -7.21 -25.62
C LEU A 260 -2.53 -7.75 -25.92
N GLU A 261 -3.51 -7.44 -25.07
CA GLU A 261 -4.91 -7.84 -25.28
C GLU A 261 -5.47 -7.29 -26.59
N LYS A 262 -5.25 -5.99 -26.88
CA LYS A 262 -5.67 -5.35 -28.14
C LYS A 262 -5.05 -5.97 -29.38
N LYS A 263 -3.80 -6.48 -29.27
CA LYS A 263 -3.10 -7.17 -30.37
C LYS A 263 -3.55 -8.61 -30.53
N SER A 264 -4.18 -9.19 -29.50
CA SER A 264 -4.69 -10.53 -29.49
C SER A 264 -6.11 -10.55 -30.08
N ASN A 265 -6.40 -11.52 -30.91
CA ASN A 265 -7.75 -11.68 -31.48
C ASN A 265 -8.67 -12.33 -30.44
N VAL A 266 -9.14 -11.54 -29.48
CA VAL A 266 -10.02 -12.03 -28.40
C VAL A 266 -11.46 -12.08 -28.90
N VAL A 267 -12.05 -13.27 -28.90
CA VAL A 267 -13.47 -13.50 -29.20
C VAL A 267 -14.10 -14.22 -28.01
N MET A 268 -15.07 -13.60 -27.40
CA MET A 268 -15.87 -14.19 -26.31
C MET A 268 -17.31 -14.32 -26.74
N ASP A 269 -17.90 -15.52 -26.57
CA ASP A 269 -19.30 -15.72 -26.83
C ASP A 269 -20.15 -15.00 -25.77
N PRO A 270 -20.94 -13.99 -26.14
CA PRO A 270 -21.71 -13.20 -25.17
C PRO A 270 -22.83 -14.01 -24.52
N THR A 271 -23.28 -15.11 -25.11
CA THR A 271 -24.32 -15.95 -24.51
C THR A 271 -23.80 -16.80 -23.37
N TYR A 272 -22.51 -17.12 -23.41
CA TYR A 272 -21.85 -17.91 -22.36
C TYR A 272 -21.25 -17.05 -21.24
N PHE A 273 -20.63 -15.91 -21.60
CA PHE A 273 -19.90 -15.06 -20.67
C PHE A 273 -20.70 -13.86 -20.14
N ASN A 274 -21.88 -13.52 -20.72
CA ASN A 274 -22.77 -12.54 -20.10
C ASN A 274 -23.44 -13.15 -18.88
N THR A 275 -22.87 -12.90 -17.72
CA THR A 275 -23.60 -13.04 -16.47
C THR A 275 -24.67 -11.93 -16.47
N ALA A 276 -25.95 -12.30 -16.64
CA ALA A 276 -27.05 -11.40 -16.38
C ALA A 276 -26.81 -10.73 -15.02
N LYS A 277 -26.91 -9.41 -14.99
CA LYS A 277 -26.95 -8.67 -13.72
C LYS A 277 -28.08 -9.26 -12.89
N GLN A 278 -27.75 -10.03 -11.85
CA GLN A 278 -28.65 -10.35 -10.78
C GLN A 278 -28.78 -9.14 -9.86
#